data_be529c6b633bb3e698ce2e858da56656
#
_entry.id   be529c6b633bb3e698ce2e858da56656
#
_cell.length_a   1.000
_cell.length_b   1.000
_cell.length_c   1.000
_cell.angle_alpha   90.00
_cell.angle_beta   90.00
_cell.angle_gamma   90.00
#
_symmetry.space_group_name_H-M   'P 1'
#
loop_
_entity.id
_entity.type
_entity.pdbx_description
1 polymer ?
#
loop_
_entity_poly.entity_id
_entity_poly.type
_entity_poly.pdbx_seq_one_letter_code
_entity_poly.pdbx_strand_id
1 'polypeptide(L)'
;HSDIKDAIQDLESKHKINCPPGELGLGELLDSLVSERKVPDTISAMESIGFKMVAEKKQDGAWLGLNMANSPGFTKVRTHLTGSPCRNDIHTGDEIVAIDGLRVKSCKQMSAAIYGNSGIPTTITIAREGVLREVVVTPIDNPHHLVKVEGKGNSIWDAIKATSR
;
A
#
# COMPACT_ATOMS: atom_id res chain seq x y z
N HIS A 1 22.56 13.89 14.89
CA HIS A 1 22.11 14.61 13.69
C HIS A 1 23.27 15.19 12.86
N SER A 2 24.34 15.75 13.49
CA SER A 2 25.52 16.24 12.78
C SER A 2 26.23 15.12 12.00
N ASP A 3 26.42 13.97 12.61
CA ASP A 3 27.21 12.86 12.06
C ASP A 3 26.65 12.32 10.72
N ILE A 4 25.33 12.35 10.53
CA ILE A 4 24.70 11.90 9.28
C ILE A 4 24.88 12.96 8.18
N LYS A 5 24.78 14.24 8.52
CA LYS A 5 25.02 15.34 7.56
C LYS A 5 26.45 15.36 7.07
N ASP A 6 27.40 15.20 7.99
CA ASP A 6 28.82 15.18 7.67
C ASP A 6 29.16 13.99 6.78
N ALA A 7 28.57 12.81 7.04
CA ALA A 7 28.72 11.63 6.20
C ALA A 7 28.13 11.81 4.79
N ILE A 8 27.01 12.50 4.66
CA ILE A 8 26.38 12.77 3.37
C ILE A 8 27.17 13.79 2.57
N GLN A 9 27.64 14.85 3.22
CA GLN A 9 28.48 15.87 2.59
C GLN A 9 29.82 15.28 2.10
N ASP A 10 30.38 14.32 2.85
CA ASP A 10 31.56 13.56 2.43
C ASP A 10 31.25 12.66 1.21
N LEU A 11 30.09 12.02 1.16
CA LEU A 11 29.63 11.23 0.02
C LEU A 11 29.38 12.10 -1.22
N GLU A 12 28.73 13.24 -1.09
CA GLU A 12 28.50 14.17 -2.20
C GLU A 12 29.82 14.68 -2.78
N SER A 13 30.79 15.02 -1.93
CA SER A 13 32.09 15.50 -2.35
C SER A 13 32.96 14.40 -3.00
N LYS A 14 32.94 13.17 -2.47
CA LYS A 14 33.70 12.03 -2.99
C LYS A 14 33.17 11.54 -4.34
N HIS A 15 31.88 11.55 -4.54
CA HIS A 15 31.27 11.02 -5.76
C HIS A 15 30.93 12.09 -6.79
N LYS A 16 31.31 13.36 -6.56
CA LYS A 16 31.00 14.49 -7.47
C LYS A 16 29.52 14.51 -7.89
N ILE A 17 28.62 14.24 -6.94
CA ILE A 17 27.19 14.34 -7.18
C ILE A 17 26.88 15.83 -7.29
N ASN A 18 26.86 16.34 -8.51
CA ASN A 18 26.47 17.71 -8.82
C ASN A 18 24.94 17.71 -8.96
N CYS A 19 24.24 18.26 -7.98
CA CYS A 19 22.83 18.56 -8.17
C CYS A 19 22.67 19.63 -9.26
N PRO A 20 21.76 19.45 -10.22
CA PRO A 20 21.42 20.49 -11.18
C PRO A 20 21.01 21.78 -10.48
N PRO A 21 21.24 22.95 -11.07
CA PRO A 21 20.80 24.21 -10.50
C PRO A 21 19.29 24.23 -10.28
N GLY A 22 18.84 24.33 -9.02
CA GLY A 22 17.44 24.33 -8.62
C GLY A 22 16.95 23.05 -7.97
N GLU A 23 17.76 22.00 -7.87
CA GLU A 23 17.45 20.81 -7.07
C GLU A 23 18.19 20.87 -5.72
N LEU A 24 17.50 20.39 -4.67
CA LEU A 24 18.04 20.31 -3.32
C LEU A 24 19.15 19.25 -3.26
N GLY A 25 20.29 19.55 -2.64
CA GLY A 25 21.29 18.55 -2.32
C GLY A 25 20.74 17.48 -1.38
N LEU A 26 21.38 16.31 -1.35
CA LEU A 26 20.91 15.18 -0.54
C LEU A 26 20.81 15.55 0.95
N GLY A 27 21.70 16.39 1.45
CA GLY A 27 21.67 16.91 2.82
C GLY A 27 20.48 17.83 3.08
N GLU A 28 20.17 18.73 2.16
CA GLU A 28 19.02 19.63 2.25
C GLU A 28 17.69 18.88 2.10
N LEU A 29 17.66 17.84 1.24
CA LEU A 29 16.52 16.95 1.10
C LEU A 29 16.22 16.22 2.41
N LEU A 30 17.23 15.68 3.08
CA LEU A 30 17.07 15.02 4.37
C LEU A 30 16.62 15.98 5.46
N ASP A 31 17.14 17.19 5.51
CA ASP A 31 16.69 18.22 6.44
C ASP A 31 15.20 18.57 6.22
N SER A 32 14.79 18.72 4.99
CA SER A 32 13.38 18.95 4.63
C SER A 32 12.49 17.78 5.07
N LEU A 33 12.92 16.54 4.82
CA LEU A 33 12.17 15.34 5.21
C LEU A 33 12.04 15.19 6.74
N VAL A 34 13.10 15.51 7.48
CA VAL A 34 13.10 15.37 8.94
C VAL A 34 12.38 16.52 9.62
N SER A 35 12.63 17.78 9.19
CA SER A 35 12.07 18.97 9.81
C SER A 35 10.61 19.23 9.42
N GLU A 36 10.23 18.98 8.17
CA GLU A 36 8.88 19.24 7.68
C GLU A 36 7.94 18.04 7.79
N ARG A 37 8.43 16.89 8.23
CA ARG A 37 7.69 15.61 8.26
C ARG A 37 6.98 15.30 6.94
N LYS A 38 7.55 15.73 5.83
CA LYS A 38 7.03 15.43 4.50
C LYS A 38 7.29 13.97 4.15
N VAL A 39 6.28 13.30 3.62
CA VAL A 39 6.46 12.00 2.96
C VAL A 39 7.27 12.25 1.69
N PRO A 40 8.38 11.52 1.47
CA PRO A 40 9.17 11.67 0.25
C PRO A 40 8.31 11.47 -0.99
N ASP A 41 8.44 12.32 -1.98
CA ASP A 41 7.87 12.07 -3.30
C ASP A 41 8.68 10.96 -3.99
N THR A 42 8.26 9.73 -3.71
CA THR A 42 8.91 8.53 -4.24
C THR A 42 8.79 8.42 -5.75
N ILE A 43 7.79 9.06 -6.35
CA ILE A 43 7.57 9.06 -7.81
C ILE A 43 8.66 9.88 -8.46
N SER A 44 8.81 11.15 -8.07
CA SER A 44 9.85 12.03 -8.61
C SER A 44 11.26 11.48 -8.35
N ALA A 45 11.50 10.87 -7.17
CA ALA A 45 12.77 10.24 -6.88
C ALA A 45 13.07 9.06 -7.81
N MET A 46 12.09 8.22 -8.13
CA MET A 46 12.27 7.12 -9.07
C MET A 46 12.46 7.60 -10.50
N GLU A 47 11.77 8.66 -10.91
CA GLU A 47 11.95 9.26 -12.22
C GLU A 47 13.36 9.87 -12.39
N SER A 48 13.89 10.51 -11.36
CA SER A 48 15.24 11.10 -11.39
C SER A 48 16.34 10.08 -11.62
N ILE A 49 16.15 8.83 -11.19
CA ILE A 49 17.09 7.72 -11.43
C ILE A 49 16.77 6.88 -12.68
N GLY A 50 15.84 7.36 -13.51
CA GLY A 50 15.52 6.77 -14.82
C GLY A 50 14.51 5.66 -14.82
N PHE A 51 13.67 5.56 -13.77
CA PHE A 51 12.54 4.65 -13.71
C PHE A 51 11.22 5.42 -13.81
N LYS A 52 10.32 4.90 -14.63
CA LYS A 52 8.96 5.42 -14.72
C LYS A 52 8.03 4.58 -13.86
N MET A 53 7.28 5.24 -12.99
CA MET A 53 6.25 4.56 -12.20
C MET A 53 4.92 4.67 -12.92
N VAL A 54 4.37 3.53 -13.34
CA VAL A 54 3.07 3.44 -13.99
C VAL A 54 2.08 2.84 -13.01
N ALA A 55 1.06 3.59 -12.65
CA ALA A 55 -0.03 3.09 -11.82
C ALA A 55 -1.00 2.27 -12.69
N GLU A 56 -1.07 0.96 -12.45
CA GLU A 56 -2.08 0.08 -13.05
C GLU A 56 -3.16 -0.19 -12.02
N LYS A 57 -4.44 -0.09 -12.41
CA LYS A 57 -5.56 -0.45 -11.54
C LYS A 57 -5.47 -1.93 -11.19
N LYS A 58 -5.37 -2.25 -9.94
CA LYS A 58 -4.99 -3.58 -9.45
C LYS A 58 -6.01 -4.68 -9.71
N GLN A 59 -7.18 -4.46 -10.02
CA GLN A 59 -8.24 -5.44 -10.35
C GLN A 59 -9.58 -4.72 -10.39
N ASP A 60 -10.32 -4.93 -11.43
CA ASP A 60 -11.74 -4.57 -11.43
C ASP A 60 -12.45 -5.46 -10.42
N GLY A 61 -13.16 -4.84 -9.50
CA GLY A 61 -13.93 -5.59 -8.50
C GLY A 61 -14.18 -4.80 -7.23
N ALA A 62 -15.23 -5.19 -6.55
CA ALA A 62 -15.62 -4.62 -5.28
C ALA A 62 -14.59 -4.93 -4.19
N TRP A 63 -14.37 -3.98 -3.30
CA TRP A 63 -13.36 -4.03 -2.26
C TRP A 63 -13.95 -3.68 -0.89
N LEU A 64 -13.62 -4.48 0.11
CA LEU A 64 -14.03 -4.29 1.50
C LEU A 64 -12.92 -3.70 2.38
N GLY A 65 -11.70 -3.68 1.89
CA GLY A 65 -10.56 -3.15 2.64
C GLY A 65 -10.18 -3.98 3.86
N LEU A 66 -10.37 -5.29 3.78
CA LEU A 66 -10.03 -6.22 4.85
C LEU A 66 -8.76 -7.00 4.50
N ASN A 67 -7.81 -7.01 5.42
CA ASN A 67 -6.71 -7.96 5.39
C ASN A 67 -7.15 -9.20 6.20
N MET A 68 -7.11 -10.37 5.58
CA MET A 68 -7.71 -11.57 6.12
C MET A 68 -6.73 -12.73 6.14
N ALA A 69 -6.92 -13.65 7.08
CA ALA A 69 -6.23 -14.92 7.13
C ALA A 69 -7.20 -16.05 6.83
N ASN A 70 -6.76 -16.98 5.98
CA ASN A 70 -7.43 -18.25 5.83
C ASN A 70 -7.07 -19.18 7.02
N SER A 71 -8.09 -19.78 7.59
CA SER A 71 -7.99 -20.89 8.54
C SER A 71 -8.76 -22.09 7.99
N PRO A 72 -8.53 -23.33 8.44
CA PRO A 72 -9.29 -24.47 7.96
C PRO A 72 -10.81 -24.26 8.15
N GLY A 73 -11.52 -24.04 7.02
CA GLY A 73 -12.98 -23.92 7.00
C GLY A 73 -13.55 -22.54 7.27
N PHE A 74 -12.74 -21.52 7.57
CA PHE A 74 -13.20 -20.15 7.82
C PHE A 74 -12.15 -19.10 7.44
N THR A 75 -12.57 -17.84 7.44
CA THR A 75 -11.72 -16.70 7.10
C THR A 75 -11.84 -15.63 8.18
N LYS A 76 -10.71 -15.24 8.77
CA LYS A 76 -10.66 -14.32 9.92
C LYS A 76 -10.06 -12.98 9.53
N VAL A 77 -10.69 -11.89 9.99
CA VAL A 77 -10.20 -10.52 9.78
C VAL A 77 -8.98 -10.27 10.67
N ARG A 78 -7.87 -9.88 10.05
CA ARG A 78 -6.62 -9.49 10.74
C ARG A 78 -6.53 -8.00 11.00
N THR A 79 -6.83 -7.19 10.01
CA THR A 79 -6.79 -5.74 10.11
C THR A 79 -7.56 -5.10 8.96
N HIS A 80 -7.82 -3.81 9.09
CA HIS A 80 -8.41 -3.00 8.03
C HIS A 80 -7.30 -2.27 7.26
N LEU A 81 -7.48 -2.20 5.97
CA LEU A 81 -6.67 -1.34 5.11
C LEU A 81 -7.19 0.10 5.20
N THR A 82 -6.34 1.06 4.86
CA THR A 82 -6.72 2.48 4.83
C THR A 82 -7.87 2.70 3.85
N GLY A 83 -8.91 3.41 4.28
CA GLY A 83 -10.10 3.65 3.46
C GLY A 83 -11.11 2.49 3.42
N SER A 84 -10.94 1.44 4.25
CA SER A 84 -11.90 0.33 4.35
C SER A 84 -13.32 0.81 4.65
N PRO A 85 -14.31 0.46 3.81
CA PRO A 85 -15.72 0.76 4.08
C PRO A 85 -16.30 -0.04 5.27
N CYS A 86 -15.62 -1.12 5.69
CA CYS A 86 -16.08 -1.99 6.77
C CYS A 86 -15.58 -1.57 8.15
N ARG A 87 -14.82 -0.50 8.28
CA ARG A 87 -14.05 -0.17 9.49
C ARG A 87 -14.89 -0.07 10.76
N ASN A 88 -16.14 0.37 10.64
CA ASN A 88 -17.02 0.58 11.80
C ASN A 88 -17.86 -0.64 12.16
N ASP A 89 -18.06 -1.56 11.23
CA ASP A 89 -19.03 -2.65 11.36
C ASP A 89 -18.36 -4.01 11.59
N ILE A 90 -17.25 -4.26 10.92
CA ILE A 90 -16.47 -5.49 11.01
C ILE A 90 -15.20 -5.21 11.81
N HIS A 91 -14.86 -6.02 12.78
CA HIS A 91 -13.71 -5.81 13.65
C HIS A 91 -12.59 -6.83 13.39
N THR A 92 -11.37 -6.46 13.80
CA THR A 92 -10.27 -7.42 13.87
C THR A 92 -10.65 -8.58 14.76
N GLY A 93 -10.47 -9.79 14.25
CA GLY A 93 -10.83 -11.01 14.95
C GLY A 93 -12.17 -11.61 14.53
N ASP A 94 -13.04 -10.86 13.82
CA ASP A 94 -14.28 -11.40 13.29
C ASP A 94 -14.01 -12.49 12.24
N GLU A 95 -14.84 -13.52 12.26
CA GLU A 95 -14.87 -14.53 11.20
C GLU A 95 -15.94 -14.15 10.19
N ILE A 96 -15.61 -14.13 8.91
CA ILE A 96 -16.59 -13.96 7.83
C ILE A 96 -17.20 -15.32 7.52
N VAL A 97 -18.50 -15.45 7.77
CA VAL A 97 -19.25 -16.71 7.64
C VAL A 97 -19.96 -16.79 6.30
N ALA A 98 -20.68 -15.73 5.93
CA ALA A 98 -21.45 -15.69 4.69
C ALA A 98 -21.51 -14.27 4.10
N ILE A 99 -21.79 -14.17 2.81
CA ILE A 99 -22.05 -12.93 2.08
C ILE A 99 -23.36 -13.15 1.31
N ASP A 100 -24.33 -12.27 1.51
CA ASP A 100 -25.68 -12.37 0.95
C ASP A 100 -26.29 -13.77 1.11
N GLY A 101 -26.11 -14.37 2.30
CA GLY A 101 -26.58 -15.72 2.64
C GLY A 101 -25.72 -16.86 2.08
N LEU A 102 -24.74 -16.60 1.21
CA LEU A 102 -23.84 -17.60 0.68
C LEU A 102 -22.64 -17.81 1.60
N ARG A 103 -22.47 -19.01 2.10
CA ARG A 103 -21.33 -19.35 2.97
C ARG A 103 -19.99 -19.21 2.25
N VAL A 104 -19.04 -18.53 2.88
CA VAL A 104 -17.66 -18.36 2.40
C VAL A 104 -16.67 -19.06 3.36
N LYS A 105 -15.68 -19.75 2.79
CA LYS A 105 -14.69 -20.54 3.55
C LYS A 105 -13.25 -20.08 3.27
N SER A 106 -13.07 -19.12 2.39
CA SER A 106 -11.74 -18.62 2.00
C SER A 106 -11.82 -17.19 1.48
N CYS A 107 -10.69 -16.47 1.55
CA CYS A 107 -10.57 -15.13 0.97
C CYS A 107 -10.93 -15.11 -0.52
N LYS A 108 -10.59 -16.17 -1.27
CA LYS A 108 -10.93 -16.29 -2.70
C LYS A 108 -12.44 -16.35 -2.92
N GLN A 109 -13.15 -17.14 -2.12
CA GLN A 109 -14.62 -17.23 -2.21
C GLN A 109 -15.28 -15.91 -1.81
N MET A 110 -14.76 -15.25 -0.77
CA MET A 110 -15.24 -13.92 -0.37
C MET A 110 -15.07 -12.90 -1.50
N SER A 111 -13.88 -12.82 -2.10
CA SER A 111 -13.64 -11.89 -3.22
C SER A 111 -14.54 -12.19 -4.41
N ALA A 112 -14.81 -13.46 -4.71
CA ALA A 112 -15.74 -13.85 -5.77
C ALA A 112 -17.20 -13.47 -5.43
N ALA A 113 -17.61 -13.61 -4.18
CA ALA A 113 -18.99 -13.27 -3.76
C ALA A 113 -19.28 -11.78 -3.83
N ILE A 114 -18.28 -10.91 -3.62
CA ILE A 114 -18.47 -9.46 -3.71
C ILE A 114 -18.12 -8.88 -5.09
N TYR A 115 -17.61 -9.67 -6.01
CA TYR A 115 -17.01 -9.24 -7.29
C TYR A 115 -18.02 -8.42 -8.05
N GLY A 116 -18.78 -7.91 -8.16
CA GLY A 116 -19.70 -7.04 -8.94
C GLY A 116 -20.49 -6.09 -8.05
N ASN A 117 -20.26 -6.14 -6.75
CA ASN A 117 -21.10 -5.44 -5.78
C ASN A 117 -20.57 -4.04 -5.40
N SER A 118 -19.69 -3.46 -6.21
CA SER A 118 -19.21 -2.09 -5.94
C SER A 118 -20.38 -1.11 -5.94
N GLY A 119 -20.53 -0.35 -4.85
CA GLY A 119 -21.65 0.57 -4.65
C GLY A 119 -23.00 -0.09 -4.27
N ILE A 120 -23.05 -1.42 -4.16
CA ILE A 120 -24.28 -2.15 -3.82
C ILE A 120 -24.20 -2.61 -2.35
N PRO A 121 -25.19 -2.24 -1.49
CA PRO A 121 -25.24 -2.75 -0.12
C PRO A 121 -25.24 -4.28 -0.10
N THR A 122 -24.32 -4.87 0.62
CA THR A 122 -24.09 -6.31 0.70
C THR A 122 -24.20 -6.74 2.16
N THR A 123 -24.95 -7.79 2.43
CA THR A 123 -25.12 -8.34 3.78
C THR A 123 -23.99 -9.31 4.07
N ILE A 124 -23.23 -9.05 5.13
CA ILE A 124 -22.11 -9.89 5.57
C ILE A 124 -22.48 -10.51 6.91
N THR A 125 -22.56 -11.83 6.97
CA THR A 125 -22.70 -12.57 8.23
C THR A 125 -21.32 -12.79 8.83
N ILE A 126 -21.11 -12.29 10.03
CA ILE A 126 -19.89 -12.45 10.79
C ILE A 126 -20.13 -13.27 12.05
N ALA A 127 -19.10 -13.99 12.53
CA ALA A 127 -19.08 -14.54 13.88
C ALA A 127 -18.08 -13.74 14.72
N ARG A 128 -18.58 -13.13 15.80
CA ARG A 128 -17.79 -12.39 16.80
C ARG A 128 -17.98 -13.04 18.15
N GLU A 129 -16.91 -13.55 18.72
CA GLU A 129 -16.95 -14.26 20.02
C GLU A 129 -17.98 -15.40 20.05
N GLY A 130 -18.13 -16.12 18.92
CA GLY A 130 -19.08 -17.22 18.79
C GLY A 130 -20.53 -16.79 18.48
N VAL A 131 -20.83 -15.49 18.46
CA VAL A 131 -22.17 -14.97 18.16
C VAL A 131 -22.23 -14.54 16.69
N LEU A 132 -23.23 -15.05 15.97
CA LEU A 132 -23.51 -14.63 14.58
C LEU A 132 -24.19 -13.26 14.57
N ARG A 133 -23.73 -12.40 13.70
CA ARG A 133 -24.30 -11.06 13.46
C ARG A 133 -24.34 -10.80 11.96
N GLU A 134 -25.34 -10.05 11.54
CA GLU A 134 -25.40 -9.52 10.17
C GLU A 134 -25.05 -8.04 10.19
N VAL A 135 -24.18 -7.66 9.29
CA VAL A 135 -23.79 -6.27 9.03
C VAL A 135 -23.99 -5.96 7.55
N VAL A 136 -24.49 -4.77 7.26
CA VAL A 136 -24.67 -4.33 5.88
C VAL A 136 -23.55 -3.35 5.55
N VAL A 137 -22.75 -3.68 4.55
CA VAL A 137 -21.63 -2.88 4.09
C VAL A 137 -21.79 -2.61 2.61
N THR A 138 -21.44 -1.41 2.17
CA THR A 138 -21.39 -1.08 0.76
C THR A 138 -19.93 -1.16 0.29
N PRO A 139 -19.55 -2.22 -0.46
CA PRO A 139 -18.22 -2.32 -1.03
C PRO A 139 -17.96 -1.16 -1.99
N ILE A 140 -16.72 -0.74 -2.10
CA ILE A 140 -16.30 0.31 -3.03
C ILE A 140 -15.39 -0.28 -4.12
N ASP A 141 -15.12 0.47 -5.17
CA ASP A 141 -14.06 0.12 -6.11
C ASP A 141 -12.71 0.05 -5.40
N ASN A 142 -11.89 -0.90 -5.77
CA ASN A 142 -10.57 -1.04 -5.15
C ASN A 142 -9.72 0.23 -5.39
N PRO A 143 -9.41 1.03 -4.35
CA PRO A 143 -8.66 2.26 -4.50
C PRO A 143 -7.17 2.03 -4.72
N HIS A 144 -6.69 0.80 -4.53
CA HIS A 144 -5.27 0.49 -4.64
C HIS A 144 -4.90 0.19 -6.09
N HIS A 145 -3.84 0.84 -6.52
CA HIS A 145 -3.19 0.59 -7.80
C HIS A 145 -1.94 -0.26 -7.60
N LEU A 146 -1.65 -1.13 -8.56
CA LEU A 146 -0.32 -1.72 -8.69
C LEU A 146 0.57 -0.65 -9.31
N VAL A 147 1.68 -0.38 -8.66
CA VAL A 147 2.70 0.47 -9.26
C VAL A 147 3.70 -0.44 -9.97
N LYS A 148 3.73 -0.32 -11.29
CA LYS A 148 4.70 -0.99 -12.13
C LYS A 148 5.88 -0.05 -12.35
N VAL A 149 7.07 -0.55 -12.12
CA VAL A 149 8.29 0.21 -12.36
C VAL A 149 8.85 -0.20 -13.71
N GLU A 150 8.91 0.73 -14.64
CA GLU A 150 9.44 0.53 -15.99
C GLU A 150 10.73 1.36 -16.16
N GLY A 151 11.72 0.81 -16.84
CA GLY A 151 12.98 1.50 -17.12
C GLY A 151 14.19 0.65 -16.78
N LYS A 152 15.35 1.13 -17.22
CA LYS A 152 16.64 0.47 -16.97
C LYS A 152 17.50 1.20 -15.95
N GLY A 153 17.02 2.32 -15.43
CA GLY A 153 17.81 3.25 -14.65
C GLY A 153 18.75 4.08 -15.54
N ASN A 154 19.32 5.10 -14.96
CA ASN A 154 20.32 5.97 -15.59
C ASN A 154 21.68 5.83 -14.90
N SER A 155 22.63 6.70 -15.22
CA SER A 155 23.97 6.69 -14.63
C SER A 155 23.98 6.82 -13.10
N ILE A 156 23.00 7.51 -12.52
CA ILE A 156 22.85 7.62 -11.06
C ILE A 156 22.51 6.25 -10.46
N TRP A 157 21.58 5.52 -11.07
CA TRP A 157 21.24 4.16 -10.66
C TRP A 157 22.41 3.21 -10.75
N ASP A 158 23.23 3.34 -11.80
CA ASP A 158 24.43 2.52 -11.97
C ASP A 158 25.50 2.84 -10.91
N ALA A 159 25.64 4.09 -10.52
CA ALA A 159 26.49 4.50 -9.42
C ALA A 159 26.00 3.93 -8.07
N ILE A 160 24.68 3.98 -7.80
CA ILE A 160 24.11 3.40 -6.59
C ILE A 160 24.37 1.88 -6.50
N LYS A 161 24.20 1.15 -7.60
CA LYS A 161 24.48 -0.30 -7.65
C LYS A 161 25.97 -0.63 -7.42
N ALA A 162 26.85 0.22 -7.90
CA ALA A 162 28.30 0.03 -7.73
C ALA A 162 28.74 0.21 -6.27
N THR A 163 28.03 1.04 -5.50
CA THR A 163 28.34 1.34 -4.10
C THR A 163 27.77 0.29 -3.12
N SER A 164 26.80 -0.54 -3.56
CA SER A 164 26.12 -1.54 -2.73
C SER A 164 26.73 -2.95 -2.78
N ARG A 165 27.98 -3.07 -3.24
CA ARG A 165 28.79 -4.32 -3.22
C ARG A 165 29.97 -4.19 -2.21
#